data_7a9f29cffd2a7ae437910dd2c0f8812c
#
_entry.id   7a9f29cffd2a7ae437910dd2c0f8812c
#
_cell.length_a   1.000
_cell.length_b   1.000
_cell.length_c   1.000
_cell.angle_alpha   90.00
_cell.angle_beta   90.00
_cell.angle_gamma   90.00
#
_symmetry.space_group_name_H-M   'P 1'
#
loop_
_entity.id
_entity.type
_entity.pdbx_description
1 polymer ?
#
loop_
_entity_poly.entity_id
_entity_poly.type
_entity_poly.pdbx_seq_one_letter_code
_entity_poly.pdbx_strand_id
1 'polypeptide(L)'
;MLTDGRAGHESQSKGIVAALSSTRHVQVHWVSATLRSPVWRWILRTAARLLPPGLLCRLLPISYHLSPWPDSEPDIVIGSGGDTLFMLGALSARHNAPSVFSGTTKRYPRRFLDCVFTVVPDPAKHNVVLPLPPVAISDLNRPNVTTPERLLTGCVLIGGDGAGCVFVDSDWQHLAKWMAGLGYDVRWLLSTSRRTGVKHEEELKSMLRGNTVTLERSVWWADNPERVMDEFLHDCDFIVCTQDSLSMLAEAMYTGKPVYSFAPKHCQMTENDAAAIAGYIEQGFLKTIEDAQQIAIEHEPNSRSGNIYAQIDRAIGAAQERRERANTDPKSWGKKLQRLIEAVPQSIGLEK
;
A
#
# COMPACT_ATOMS: atom_id res chain seq x y z
N MET A 1 14.58 -3.41 1.49
CA MET A 1 13.30 -2.92 0.93
C MET A 1 13.54 -1.70 0.05
N LEU A 2 12.79 -1.59 -1.04
CA LEU A 2 12.86 -0.45 -1.96
C LEU A 2 11.71 0.53 -1.67
N THR A 3 12.01 1.84 -1.67
CA THR A 3 11.01 2.90 -1.52
C THR A 3 11.13 3.95 -2.61
N ASP A 4 10.00 4.41 -3.13
CA ASP A 4 9.89 5.58 -4.02
C ASP A 4 9.43 6.84 -3.26
N GLY A 5 9.41 6.79 -1.91
CA GLY A 5 9.03 7.88 -1.02
C GLY A 5 7.52 8.09 -0.87
N ARG A 6 6.69 7.21 -1.43
CA ARG A 6 5.23 7.30 -1.30
C ARG A 6 4.75 6.48 -0.12
N ALA A 7 4.07 7.13 0.84
CA ALA A 7 3.63 6.49 2.08
C ALA A 7 2.81 5.21 1.85
N GLY A 8 1.86 5.19 0.89
CA GLY A 8 1.06 4.01 0.59
C GLY A 8 1.87 2.83 0.03
N HIS A 9 2.95 3.08 -0.74
CA HIS A 9 3.85 2.03 -1.21
C HIS A 9 4.73 1.49 -0.07
N GLU A 10 5.18 2.38 0.81
CA GLU A 10 5.93 1.98 2.00
C GLU A 10 5.08 1.15 2.95
N SER A 11 3.81 1.53 3.16
CA SER A 11 2.85 0.77 3.97
C SER A 11 2.70 -0.66 3.47
N GLN A 12 2.55 -0.85 2.14
CA GLN A 12 2.49 -2.19 1.55
C GLN A 12 3.77 -2.99 1.75
N SER A 13 4.94 -2.39 1.56
CA SER A 13 6.22 -3.06 1.79
C SER A 13 6.40 -3.44 3.27
N LYS A 14 5.99 -2.56 4.20
CA LYS A 14 5.97 -2.84 5.64
C LYS A 14 5.01 -3.99 5.99
N GLY A 15 3.85 -4.06 5.31
CA GLY A 15 2.89 -5.16 5.50
C GLY A 15 3.47 -6.52 5.14
N ILE A 16 4.27 -6.61 4.06
CA ILE A 16 5.01 -7.83 3.71
C ILE A 16 6.01 -8.19 4.80
N VAL A 17 6.75 -7.20 5.32
CA VAL A 17 7.70 -7.42 6.42
C VAL A 17 6.99 -7.86 7.69
N ALA A 18 5.86 -7.26 8.04
CA ALA A 18 5.07 -7.68 9.19
C ALA A 18 4.63 -9.14 9.08
N ALA A 19 4.19 -9.57 7.89
CA ALA A 19 3.85 -10.96 7.63
C ALA A 19 5.06 -11.91 7.84
N LEU A 20 6.24 -11.54 7.35
CA LEU A 20 7.47 -12.32 7.55
C LEU A 20 7.91 -12.32 9.02
N SER A 21 7.79 -11.19 9.71
CA SER A 21 8.21 -11.05 11.11
C SER A 21 7.33 -11.85 12.09
N SER A 22 6.14 -12.28 11.65
CA SER A 22 5.28 -13.15 12.46
C SER A 22 5.84 -14.57 12.64
N THR A 23 6.74 -15.01 11.75
CA THR A 23 7.28 -16.39 11.75
C THR A 23 8.80 -16.45 11.86
N ARG A 24 9.50 -15.34 11.61
CA ARG A 24 10.97 -15.29 11.57
C ARG A 24 11.51 -13.93 12.01
N HIS A 25 12.78 -13.91 12.42
CA HIS A 25 13.49 -12.65 12.68
C HIS A 25 13.84 -11.97 11.35
N VAL A 26 13.46 -10.70 11.19
CA VAL A 26 13.66 -9.92 9.96
C VAL A 26 14.45 -8.66 10.26
N GLN A 27 15.58 -8.50 9.57
CA GLN A 27 16.34 -7.25 9.55
C GLN A 27 16.02 -6.49 8.27
N VAL A 28 15.65 -5.21 8.39
CA VAL A 28 15.16 -4.40 7.28
C VAL A 28 16.13 -3.28 6.95
N HIS A 29 16.55 -3.22 5.67
CA HIS A 29 17.33 -2.12 5.12
C HIS A 29 16.53 -1.40 4.04
N TRP A 30 16.34 -0.10 4.18
CA TRP A 30 15.66 0.74 3.20
C TRP A 30 16.63 1.28 2.15
N VAL A 31 16.26 1.15 0.88
CA VAL A 31 17.02 1.67 -0.26
C VAL A 31 16.09 2.52 -1.12
N SER A 32 16.49 3.75 -1.37
CA SER A 32 15.73 4.67 -2.23
C SER A 32 15.73 4.20 -3.69
N ALA A 33 14.56 4.20 -4.31
CA ALA A 33 14.32 3.87 -5.72
C ALA A 33 13.69 5.08 -6.46
N THR A 34 14.20 6.27 -6.20
CA THR A 34 13.71 7.50 -6.81
C THR A 34 14.39 7.73 -8.16
N LEU A 35 13.60 7.79 -9.23
CA LEU A 35 14.10 8.06 -10.58
C LEU A 35 14.62 9.50 -10.72
N ARG A 36 15.76 9.67 -11.39
CA ARG A 36 16.34 11.00 -11.69
C ARG A 36 15.44 11.85 -12.60
N SER A 37 14.64 11.20 -13.46
CA SER A 37 13.70 11.86 -14.37
C SER A 37 12.58 10.90 -14.76
N PRO A 38 11.35 11.39 -15.01
CA PRO A 38 10.22 10.58 -15.49
C PRO A 38 10.49 9.87 -16.82
N VAL A 39 11.38 10.40 -17.68
CA VAL A 39 11.78 9.80 -18.96
C VAL A 39 12.40 8.41 -18.77
N TRP A 40 13.11 8.21 -17.65
CA TRP A 40 13.69 6.91 -17.32
C TRP A 40 12.66 5.79 -17.20
N ARG A 41 11.41 6.06 -16.83
CA ARG A 41 10.35 5.03 -16.81
C ARG A 41 10.16 4.37 -18.16
N TRP A 42 10.22 5.16 -19.23
CA TRP A 42 10.08 4.63 -20.61
C TRP A 42 11.33 3.88 -21.04
N ILE A 43 12.51 4.47 -20.83
CA ILE A 43 13.81 3.88 -21.19
C ILE A 43 14.00 2.54 -20.49
N LEU A 44 13.82 2.50 -19.16
CA LEU A 44 14.00 1.29 -18.35
C LEU A 44 12.99 0.20 -18.70
N ARG A 45 11.76 0.57 -19.02
CA ARG A 45 10.74 -0.38 -19.48
C ARG A 45 11.12 -1.03 -20.81
N THR A 46 11.68 -0.26 -21.73
CA THR A 46 12.17 -0.76 -23.02
C THR A 46 13.41 -1.61 -22.82
N ALA A 47 14.38 -1.14 -22.04
CA ALA A 47 15.59 -1.88 -21.69
C ALA A 47 15.28 -3.23 -21.03
N ALA A 48 14.32 -3.25 -20.09
CA ALA A 48 13.90 -4.48 -19.41
C ALA A 48 13.27 -5.53 -20.34
N ARG A 49 12.76 -5.13 -21.50
CA ARG A 49 12.25 -6.06 -22.53
C ARG A 49 13.35 -6.67 -23.38
N LEU A 50 14.42 -5.92 -23.62
CA LEU A 50 15.48 -6.24 -24.58
C LEU A 50 16.71 -6.84 -23.91
N LEU A 51 17.03 -6.40 -22.68
CA LEU A 51 18.27 -6.77 -22.00
C LEU A 51 18.04 -7.85 -20.93
N PRO A 52 19.05 -8.71 -20.72
CA PRO A 52 19.03 -9.62 -19.58
C PRO A 52 19.15 -8.85 -18.24
N PRO A 53 18.61 -9.39 -17.12
CA PRO A 53 18.57 -8.71 -15.84
C PRO A 53 19.92 -8.22 -15.32
N GLY A 54 20.98 -9.00 -15.51
CA GLY A 54 22.32 -8.64 -15.05
C GLY A 54 22.89 -7.39 -15.74
N LEU A 55 22.54 -7.14 -17.01
CA LEU A 55 22.96 -5.91 -17.70
C LEU A 55 22.13 -4.69 -17.24
N LEU A 56 20.92 -4.91 -16.76
CA LEU A 56 20.07 -3.84 -16.27
C LEU A 56 20.65 -3.15 -15.03
N CYS A 57 21.43 -3.87 -14.20
CA CYS A 57 22.09 -3.29 -13.04
C CYS A 57 23.03 -2.13 -13.42
N ARG A 58 23.62 -2.15 -14.61
CA ARG A 58 24.50 -1.08 -15.10
C ARG A 58 23.75 0.24 -15.35
N LEU A 59 22.43 0.19 -15.52
CA LEU A 59 21.59 1.36 -15.73
C LEU A 59 21.15 2.02 -14.41
N LEU A 60 21.27 1.31 -13.27
CA LEU A 60 20.81 1.84 -11.97
C LEU A 60 21.48 3.16 -11.59
N PRO A 61 22.82 3.31 -11.65
CA PRO A 61 23.49 4.54 -11.19
C PRO A 61 23.10 5.79 -12.00
N ILE A 62 22.79 5.61 -13.29
CA ILE A 62 22.43 6.70 -14.19
C ILE A 62 20.93 7.03 -14.17
N SER A 63 20.07 6.07 -13.78
CA SER A 63 18.63 6.21 -13.83
C SER A 63 18.00 6.55 -12.47
N TYR A 64 18.63 6.18 -11.36
CA TYR A 64 18.14 6.40 -10.01
C TYR A 64 19.06 7.29 -9.18
N HIS A 65 18.47 7.99 -8.21
CA HIS A 65 19.21 8.51 -7.07
C HIS A 65 19.38 7.35 -6.09
N LEU A 66 20.58 6.77 -6.07
CA LEU A 66 20.87 5.64 -5.18
C LEU A 66 21.25 6.14 -3.79
N SER A 67 20.64 5.57 -2.76
CA SER A 67 21.17 5.63 -1.39
C SER A 67 22.31 4.60 -1.23
N PRO A 68 23.17 4.76 -0.20
CA PRO A 68 24.16 3.74 0.11
C PRO A 68 23.53 2.35 0.21
N TRP A 69 24.18 1.36 -0.41
CA TRP A 69 23.78 -0.03 -0.30
C TRP A 69 24.28 -0.60 1.03
N PRO A 70 23.47 -1.40 1.74
CA PRO A 70 23.96 -2.08 2.96
C PRO A 70 25.08 -3.07 2.62
N ASP A 71 26.01 -3.26 3.55
CA ASP A 71 27.14 -4.16 3.38
C ASP A 71 26.74 -5.64 3.32
N SER A 72 25.56 -5.97 3.87
CA SER A 72 25.00 -7.32 3.85
C SER A 72 24.26 -7.63 2.56
N GLU A 73 24.40 -8.86 2.06
CA GLU A 73 23.59 -9.34 0.96
C GLU A 73 22.15 -9.60 1.40
N PRO A 74 21.16 -9.24 0.57
CA PRO A 74 19.77 -9.45 0.93
C PRO A 74 19.32 -10.89 0.68
N ASP A 75 18.58 -11.48 1.61
CA ASP A 75 17.88 -12.75 1.41
C ASP A 75 16.64 -12.58 0.52
N ILE A 76 16.02 -11.39 0.54
CA ILE A 76 14.82 -11.05 -0.22
C ILE A 76 14.88 -9.56 -0.60
N VAL A 77 14.48 -9.23 -1.83
CA VAL A 77 14.28 -7.83 -2.25
C VAL A 77 12.79 -7.56 -2.37
N ILE A 78 12.29 -6.59 -1.59
CA ILE A 78 10.87 -6.23 -1.53
C ILE A 78 10.68 -4.83 -2.11
N GLY A 79 9.64 -4.64 -2.92
CA GLY A 79 9.26 -3.33 -3.45
C GLY A 79 7.75 -3.21 -3.67
N SER A 80 7.27 -1.97 -3.64
CA SER A 80 5.92 -1.59 -4.02
C SER A 80 5.94 -0.29 -4.81
N GLY A 81 5.01 -0.15 -5.75
CA GLY A 81 4.93 1.00 -6.64
C GLY A 81 5.78 0.87 -7.91
N GLY A 82 5.29 1.50 -8.98
CA GLY A 82 5.82 1.29 -10.33
C GLY A 82 7.28 1.72 -10.54
N ASP A 83 7.78 2.66 -9.75
CA ASP A 83 9.16 3.16 -9.89
C ASP A 83 10.18 2.18 -9.26
N THR A 84 9.76 1.30 -8.35
CA THR A 84 10.64 0.29 -7.74
C THR A 84 10.83 -0.95 -8.61
N LEU A 85 9.91 -1.24 -9.55
CA LEU A 85 9.87 -2.50 -10.32
C LEU A 85 11.17 -2.84 -11.06
N PHE A 86 11.77 -1.83 -11.72
CA PHE A 86 13.00 -2.05 -12.47
C PHE A 86 14.17 -2.36 -11.53
N MET A 87 14.32 -1.55 -10.49
CA MET A 87 15.38 -1.72 -9.50
C MET A 87 15.23 -3.05 -8.77
N LEU A 88 13.98 -3.44 -8.44
CA LEU A 88 13.66 -4.72 -7.83
C LEU A 88 14.17 -5.89 -8.66
N GLY A 89 13.82 -5.94 -9.95
CA GLY A 89 14.27 -7.01 -10.85
C GLY A 89 15.79 -7.03 -11.07
N ALA A 90 16.42 -5.86 -11.18
CA ALA A 90 17.85 -5.74 -11.35
C ALA A 90 18.63 -6.22 -10.11
N LEU A 91 18.21 -5.79 -8.91
CA LEU A 91 18.87 -6.19 -7.65
C LEU A 91 18.63 -7.66 -7.31
N SER A 92 17.41 -8.17 -7.56
CA SER A 92 17.12 -9.59 -7.44
C SER A 92 18.09 -10.45 -8.27
N ALA A 93 18.34 -10.04 -9.52
CA ALA A 93 19.27 -10.72 -10.38
C ALA A 93 20.74 -10.59 -9.93
N ARG A 94 21.14 -9.40 -9.43
CA ARG A 94 22.50 -9.14 -8.94
C ARG A 94 22.87 -9.96 -7.72
N HIS A 95 21.99 -9.98 -6.73
CA HIS A 95 22.20 -10.63 -5.45
C HIS A 95 21.66 -12.07 -5.42
N ASN A 96 21.08 -12.53 -6.53
CA ASN A 96 20.43 -13.83 -6.62
C ASN A 96 19.37 -14.07 -5.52
N ALA A 97 18.76 -13.00 -5.04
CA ALA A 97 17.71 -13.00 -4.03
C ALA A 97 16.32 -12.94 -4.67
N PRO A 98 15.29 -13.59 -4.12
CA PRO A 98 13.92 -13.50 -4.63
C PRO A 98 13.40 -12.06 -4.63
N SER A 99 12.70 -11.70 -5.71
CA SER A 99 11.99 -10.43 -5.83
C SER A 99 10.54 -10.59 -5.41
N VAL A 100 10.10 -9.76 -4.48
CA VAL A 100 8.72 -9.71 -3.97
C VAL A 100 8.14 -8.34 -4.24
N PHE A 101 7.05 -8.28 -4.96
CA PHE A 101 6.40 -7.03 -5.35
C PHE A 101 4.95 -6.99 -4.88
N SER A 102 4.53 -5.85 -4.34
CA SER A 102 3.11 -5.57 -4.05
C SER A 102 2.59 -4.47 -4.95
N GLY A 103 1.51 -4.76 -5.66
CA GLY A 103 0.83 -3.84 -6.56
C GLY A 103 0.81 -4.31 -8.01
N THR A 104 0.21 -3.53 -8.90
CA THR A 104 0.06 -3.84 -10.33
C THR A 104 1.39 -3.74 -11.05
N THR A 105 1.76 -4.79 -11.80
CA THR A 105 3.01 -4.81 -12.58
C THR A 105 2.98 -3.88 -13.80
N LYS A 106 1.79 -3.38 -14.18
CA LYS A 106 1.57 -2.48 -15.32
C LYS A 106 2.12 -3.10 -16.62
N ARG A 107 2.97 -2.36 -17.34
CA ARG A 107 3.61 -2.81 -18.58
C ARG A 107 5.04 -3.33 -18.37
N TYR A 108 5.39 -3.67 -17.13
CA TYR A 108 6.72 -4.16 -16.79
C TYR A 108 6.89 -5.64 -17.16
N PRO A 109 8.09 -6.10 -17.56
CA PRO A 109 8.33 -7.52 -17.83
C PRO A 109 8.25 -8.35 -16.53
N ARG A 110 7.18 -9.11 -16.39
CA ARG A 110 6.85 -9.91 -15.21
C ARG A 110 7.82 -11.06 -14.95
N ARG A 111 8.62 -11.44 -15.96
CA ARG A 111 9.62 -12.52 -15.88
C ARG A 111 10.71 -12.29 -14.83
N PHE A 112 10.86 -11.06 -14.34
CA PHE A 112 11.85 -10.69 -13.33
C PHE A 112 11.29 -10.71 -11.91
N LEU A 113 10.02 -11.08 -11.74
CA LEU A 113 9.35 -11.09 -10.46
C LEU A 113 9.08 -12.52 -10.01
N ASP A 114 9.62 -12.88 -8.85
CA ASP A 114 9.49 -14.23 -8.27
C ASP A 114 8.19 -14.38 -7.47
N CYS A 115 7.64 -13.29 -6.93
CA CYS A 115 6.35 -13.26 -6.25
C CYS A 115 5.70 -11.87 -6.43
N VAL A 116 4.40 -11.86 -6.77
CA VAL A 116 3.63 -10.61 -6.97
C VAL A 116 2.33 -10.71 -6.18
N PHE A 117 2.12 -9.79 -5.25
CA PHE A 117 0.87 -9.64 -4.51
C PHE A 117 0.00 -8.57 -5.13
N THR A 118 -1.23 -8.92 -5.43
CA THR A 118 -2.25 -7.99 -5.98
C THR A 118 -3.60 -8.25 -5.34
N VAL A 119 -4.51 -7.30 -5.43
CA VAL A 119 -5.93 -7.51 -5.04
C VAL A 119 -6.82 -7.79 -6.25
N VAL A 120 -6.33 -7.46 -7.45
CA VAL A 120 -6.96 -7.80 -8.72
C VAL A 120 -6.01 -8.73 -9.49
N PRO A 121 -6.48 -9.80 -10.15
CA PRO A 121 -5.60 -10.72 -10.86
C PRO A 121 -4.65 -10.01 -11.83
N ASP A 122 -3.36 -10.36 -11.75
CA ASP A 122 -2.30 -9.91 -12.68
C ASP A 122 -1.76 -11.13 -13.44
N PRO A 123 -1.50 -11.03 -14.76
CA PRO A 123 -0.97 -12.15 -15.55
C PRO A 123 0.50 -12.52 -15.23
N ALA A 124 1.07 -12.06 -14.12
CA ALA A 124 2.37 -12.52 -13.65
C ALA A 124 2.32 -14.02 -13.28
N LYS A 125 3.36 -14.77 -13.66
CA LYS A 125 3.42 -16.23 -13.46
C LYS A 125 3.24 -16.65 -11.99
N HIS A 126 3.70 -15.82 -11.07
CA HIS A 126 3.65 -16.09 -9.63
C HIS A 126 2.84 -14.97 -8.93
N ASN A 127 1.69 -14.65 -9.51
CA ASN A 127 0.73 -13.73 -8.89
C ASN A 127 -0.05 -14.46 -7.80
N VAL A 128 -0.14 -13.81 -6.65
CA VAL A 128 -0.98 -14.21 -5.52
C VAL A 128 -1.99 -13.10 -5.30
N VAL A 129 -3.26 -13.41 -5.52
CA VAL A 129 -4.35 -12.47 -5.28
C VAL A 129 -4.70 -12.52 -3.80
N LEU A 130 -4.53 -11.39 -3.13
CA LEU A 130 -4.89 -11.21 -1.73
C LEU A 130 -6.24 -10.52 -1.63
N PRO A 131 -7.03 -10.81 -0.60
CA PRO A 131 -8.30 -10.10 -0.38
C PRO A 131 -8.09 -8.62 -0.07
N LEU A 132 -7.00 -8.25 0.60
CA LEU A 132 -6.56 -6.88 0.88
C LEU A 132 -5.07 -6.72 0.53
N PRO A 133 -4.60 -5.52 0.16
CA PRO A 133 -3.17 -5.29 -0.05
C PRO A 133 -2.41 -5.43 1.26
N PRO A 134 -1.15 -5.88 1.26
CA PRO A 134 -0.37 -5.98 2.50
C PRO A 134 -0.30 -4.62 3.21
N VAL A 135 -0.55 -4.60 4.51
CA VAL A 135 -0.43 -3.41 5.36
C VAL A 135 0.19 -3.83 6.68
N ALA A 136 1.12 -3.04 7.21
CA ALA A 136 1.59 -3.21 8.57
C ALA A 136 0.62 -2.48 9.50
N ILE A 137 0.03 -3.21 10.41
CA ILE A 137 -0.81 -2.63 11.46
C ILE A 137 -0.03 -2.70 12.75
N SER A 138 0.19 -1.55 13.37
CA SER A 138 0.68 -1.48 14.75
C SER A 138 -0.45 -1.93 15.67
N ASP A 139 -0.23 -3.06 16.29
CA ASP A 139 -0.93 -3.65 17.45
C ASP A 139 -2.40 -3.23 17.68
N LEU A 140 -3.29 -3.57 16.73
CA LEU A 140 -4.73 -3.35 16.86
C LEU A 140 -5.42 -4.37 17.82
N ASN A 141 -4.63 -5.21 18.49
CA ASN A 141 -5.13 -6.26 19.38
C ASN A 141 -5.62 -5.77 20.76
N ARG A 142 -5.78 -4.47 20.96
CA ARG A 142 -6.48 -4.01 22.17
C ARG A 142 -7.98 -4.16 21.93
N PRO A 143 -8.66 -5.02 22.70
CA PRO A 143 -10.11 -5.08 22.63
C PRO A 143 -10.67 -3.72 23.01
N ASN A 144 -11.39 -3.10 22.10
CA ASN A 144 -12.20 -1.95 22.42
C ASN A 144 -13.27 -2.46 23.41
N VAL A 145 -13.13 -2.14 24.68
CA VAL A 145 -14.12 -2.50 25.71
C VAL A 145 -15.36 -1.66 25.43
N THR A 146 -16.28 -2.20 24.64
CA THR A 146 -17.60 -1.61 24.44
C THR A 146 -18.41 -1.79 25.71
N THR A 147 -18.46 -0.76 26.53
CA THR A 147 -19.50 -0.67 27.60
C THR A 147 -20.80 -0.27 26.90
N PRO A 148 -21.94 -0.91 27.25
CA PRO A 148 -23.23 -0.68 26.58
C PRO A 148 -23.74 0.78 26.61
N GLU A 149 -23.17 1.62 27.45
CA GLU A 149 -23.59 3.02 27.66
C GLU A 149 -22.65 4.04 26.97
N ARG A 150 -21.63 3.60 26.24
CA ARG A 150 -20.67 4.51 25.59
C ARG A 150 -21.22 5.04 24.27
N LEU A 151 -21.12 6.36 24.05
CA LEU A 151 -21.36 6.96 22.74
C LEU A 151 -20.42 6.36 21.69
N LEU A 152 -20.94 6.12 20.51
CA LEU A 152 -20.15 5.65 19.38
C LEU A 152 -19.09 6.67 18.97
N THR A 153 -17.94 6.18 18.59
CA THR A 153 -16.86 7.00 18.04
C THR A 153 -16.67 6.67 16.57
N GLY A 154 -16.96 7.62 15.70
CA GLY A 154 -16.72 7.51 14.25
C GLY A 154 -15.39 8.16 13.88
N CYS A 155 -14.61 7.50 13.03
CA CYS A 155 -13.39 8.07 12.44
C CYS A 155 -13.66 8.44 10.98
N VAL A 156 -13.35 9.69 10.58
CA VAL A 156 -13.46 10.17 9.20
C VAL A 156 -12.07 10.48 8.64
N LEU A 157 -11.67 9.76 7.62
CA LEU A 157 -10.39 9.90 6.95
C LEU A 157 -10.59 10.50 5.55
N ILE A 158 -10.07 11.71 5.34
CA ILE A 158 -10.23 12.47 4.09
C ILE A 158 -8.91 12.48 3.30
N GLY A 159 -8.93 11.89 2.11
CA GLY A 159 -7.80 11.94 1.18
C GLY A 159 -7.74 13.27 0.42
N GLY A 160 -8.77 13.59 -0.34
CA GLY A 160 -8.84 14.74 -1.23
C GLY A 160 -8.78 14.34 -2.70
N ASP A 161 -8.43 15.27 -3.58
CA ASP A 161 -8.36 14.97 -5.01
C ASP A 161 -7.27 13.95 -5.32
N GLY A 162 -7.63 12.86 -6.00
CA GLY A 162 -6.69 11.79 -6.33
C GLY A 162 -7.38 10.54 -6.85
N ALA A 163 -6.62 9.62 -7.40
CA ALA A 163 -7.09 8.35 -7.98
C ALA A 163 -8.27 8.51 -8.98
N GLY A 164 -8.36 9.66 -9.66
CA GLY A 164 -9.45 9.98 -10.58
C GLY A 164 -10.70 10.56 -9.91
N CYS A 165 -10.70 10.77 -8.60
CA CYS A 165 -11.75 11.43 -7.85
C CYS A 165 -11.44 12.93 -7.70
N VAL A 166 -12.48 13.77 -7.86
CA VAL A 166 -12.42 15.23 -7.69
C VAL A 166 -13.60 15.64 -6.82
N PHE A 167 -13.30 16.27 -5.69
CA PHE A 167 -14.30 16.71 -4.72
C PHE A 167 -14.81 18.10 -5.01
N VAL A 168 -16.11 18.33 -4.78
CA VAL A 168 -16.77 19.62 -4.89
C VAL A 168 -17.60 19.89 -3.64
N ASP A 169 -18.04 21.14 -3.45
CA ASP A 169 -18.79 21.61 -2.27
C ASP A 169 -20.00 20.72 -1.93
N SER A 170 -20.72 20.24 -2.97
CA SER A 170 -21.89 19.37 -2.77
C SER A 170 -21.53 18.01 -2.17
N ASP A 171 -20.30 17.52 -2.38
CA ASP A 171 -19.85 16.26 -1.79
C ASP A 171 -19.60 16.45 -0.29
N TRP A 172 -18.93 17.55 0.09
CA TRP A 172 -18.73 17.89 1.50
C TRP A 172 -20.03 18.12 2.24
N GLN A 173 -21.00 18.76 1.58
CA GLN A 173 -22.32 18.92 2.14
C GLN A 173 -23.05 17.59 2.31
N HIS A 174 -22.90 16.66 1.38
CA HIS A 174 -23.46 15.31 1.48
C HIS A 174 -22.85 14.58 2.68
N LEU A 175 -21.53 14.57 2.81
CA LEU A 175 -20.83 13.94 3.93
C LEU A 175 -21.28 14.53 5.28
N ALA A 176 -21.31 15.87 5.40
CA ALA A 176 -21.72 16.54 6.63
C ALA A 176 -23.19 16.24 7.01
N LYS A 177 -24.10 16.20 6.02
CA LYS A 177 -25.51 15.80 6.25
C LYS A 177 -25.63 14.36 6.68
N TRP A 178 -24.86 13.45 6.07
CA TRP A 178 -24.84 12.06 6.44
C TRP A 178 -24.35 11.88 7.88
N MET A 179 -23.25 12.55 8.26
CA MET A 179 -22.73 12.52 9.63
C MET A 179 -23.75 13.01 10.65
N ALA A 180 -24.47 14.09 10.35
CA ALA A 180 -25.51 14.65 11.21
C ALA A 180 -26.78 13.77 11.25
N GLY A 181 -27.06 13.03 10.19
CA GLY A 181 -28.29 12.25 10.00
C GLY A 181 -28.30 10.86 10.61
N LEU A 182 -27.21 10.41 11.27
CA LEU A 182 -27.14 9.06 11.83
C LEU A 182 -28.12 8.77 12.99
N GLY A 183 -28.85 9.78 13.47
CA GLY A 183 -29.96 9.62 14.42
C GLY A 183 -29.56 9.25 15.85
N TYR A 184 -28.26 9.26 16.17
CA TYR A 184 -27.70 9.09 17.51
C TYR A 184 -26.41 9.92 17.67
N ASP A 185 -26.05 10.21 18.90
CA ASP A 185 -24.87 10.99 19.19
C ASP A 185 -23.60 10.19 18.88
N VAL A 186 -22.81 10.66 17.92
CA VAL A 186 -21.51 10.11 17.54
C VAL A 186 -20.43 11.11 17.91
N ARG A 187 -19.38 10.63 18.56
CA ARG A 187 -18.14 11.38 18.73
C ARG A 187 -17.30 11.21 17.46
N TRP A 188 -16.96 12.31 16.83
CA TRP A 188 -16.26 12.26 15.56
C TRP A 188 -14.77 12.59 15.72
N LEU A 189 -13.92 11.69 15.22
CA LEU A 189 -12.50 11.90 15.00
C LEU A 189 -12.32 12.15 13.50
N LEU A 190 -11.73 13.28 13.09
CA LEU A 190 -11.58 13.62 11.69
C LEU A 190 -10.12 13.95 11.37
N SER A 191 -9.58 13.35 10.31
CA SER A 191 -8.27 13.71 9.78
C SER A 191 -8.34 13.95 8.27
N THR A 192 -7.77 15.07 7.85
CA THR A 192 -7.54 15.37 6.44
C THR A 192 -6.12 14.98 6.03
N SER A 193 -5.82 15.03 4.75
CA SER A 193 -4.51 14.70 4.19
C SER A 193 -3.89 15.91 3.46
N ARG A 194 -2.61 15.79 3.13
CA ARG A 194 -1.93 16.78 2.29
C ARG A 194 -2.64 17.08 0.97
N ARG A 195 -3.40 16.10 0.41
CA ARG A 195 -4.12 16.26 -0.87
C ARG A 195 -5.45 16.97 -0.73
N THR A 196 -6.00 17.03 0.48
CA THR A 196 -7.26 17.75 0.75
C THR A 196 -7.11 19.23 0.42
N GLY A 197 -6.02 19.86 0.89
CA GLY A 197 -5.71 21.25 0.63
C GLY A 197 -6.61 22.22 1.39
N VAL A 198 -6.16 23.47 1.51
CA VAL A 198 -6.81 24.53 2.31
C VAL A 198 -8.28 24.74 1.89
N LYS A 199 -8.53 24.82 0.56
CA LYS A 199 -9.87 25.09 0.05
C LYS A 199 -10.89 24.05 0.52
N HIS A 200 -10.64 22.77 0.31
CA HIS A 200 -11.56 21.71 0.70
C HIS A 200 -11.71 21.59 2.23
N GLU A 201 -10.64 21.87 2.98
CA GLU A 201 -10.73 21.90 4.43
C GLU A 201 -11.67 23.00 4.93
N GLU A 202 -11.57 24.22 4.39
CA GLU A 202 -12.45 25.33 4.75
C GLU A 202 -13.92 25.07 4.35
N GLU A 203 -14.14 24.51 3.16
CA GLU A 203 -15.46 24.08 2.70
C GLU A 203 -16.06 23.05 3.65
N LEU A 204 -15.31 21.99 3.98
CA LEU A 204 -15.75 20.94 4.90
C LEU A 204 -16.01 21.47 6.30
N LYS A 205 -15.14 22.31 6.85
CA LYS A 205 -15.35 22.98 8.15
C LYS A 205 -16.66 23.77 8.17
N SER A 206 -16.93 24.50 7.09
CA SER A 206 -18.19 25.28 6.95
C SER A 206 -19.41 24.37 6.92
N MET A 207 -19.37 23.27 6.16
CA MET A 207 -20.48 22.33 6.04
C MET A 207 -20.74 21.57 7.34
N LEU A 208 -19.71 21.16 8.06
CA LEU A 208 -19.83 20.49 9.37
C LEU A 208 -20.48 21.42 10.40
N ARG A 209 -20.06 22.69 10.47
CA ARG A 209 -20.68 23.68 11.34
C ARG A 209 -22.14 23.95 10.96
N GLY A 210 -22.42 24.09 9.67
CA GLY A 210 -23.78 24.32 9.17
C GLY A 210 -24.75 23.16 9.44
N ASN A 211 -24.25 21.94 9.61
CA ASN A 211 -25.03 20.75 9.95
C ASN A 211 -24.91 20.33 11.43
N THR A 212 -24.37 21.19 12.31
CA THR A 212 -24.22 20.96 13.75
C THR A 212 -23.46 19.67 14.12
N VAL A 213 -22.53 19.25 13.27
CA VAL A 213 -21.66 18.10 13.56
C VAL A 213 -20.56 18.52 14.55
N THR A 214 -20.51 17.83 15.67
CA THR A 214 -19.50 18.09 16.70
C THR A 214 -18.32 17.14 16.55
N LEU A 215 -17.12 17.71 16.34
CA LEU A 215 -15.88 16.94 16.29
C LEU A 215 -15.28 16.90 17.70
N GLU A 216 -14.99 15.69 18.21
CA GLU A 216 -14.24 15.50 19.46
C GLU A 216 -12.77 15.88 19.26
N ARG A 217 -12.19 15.40 18.16
CA ARG A 217 -10.84 15.78 17.73
C ARG A 217 -10.77 15.85 16.21
N SER A 218 -10.07 16.85 15.72
CA SER A 218 -9.83 16.99 14.28
C SER A 218 -8.40 17.40 13.99
N VAL A 219 -7.83 16.82 12.93
CA VAL A 219 -6.53 17.20 12.39
C VAL A 219 -6.75 17.68 10.98
N TRP A 220 -6.57 18.98 10.81
CA TRP A 220 -6.63 19.66 9.52
C TRP A 220 -5.21 19.82 9.02
N TRP A 221 -4.85 19.06 7.99
CA TRP A 221 -3.48 18.98 7.51
C TRP A 221 -2.90 20.32 7.09
N ALA A 222 -3.71 21.17 6.50
CA ALA A 222 -3.27 22.51 6.07
C ALA A 222 -3.01 23.46 7.23
N ASP A 223 -3.67 23.27 8.38
CA ASP A 223 -3.47 24.11 9.56
C ASP A 223 -2.29 23.60 10.39
N ASN A 224 -2.35 22.32 10.78
CA ASN A 224 -1.34 21.69 11.64
C ASN A 224 -1.23 20.20 11.32
N PRO A 225 -0.31 19.78 10.44
CA PRO A 225 -0.18 18.39 10.04
C PRO A 225 0.30 17.51 11.20
N GLU A 226 -0.50 16.50 11.52
CA GLU A 226 -0.22 15.50 12.57
C GLU A 226 -0.50 14.08 12.06
N ARG A 227 0.31 13.12 12.48
CA ARG A 227 0.09 11.70 12.14
C ARG A 227 -0.75 11.04 13.23
N VAL A 228 -2.07 11.02 13.01
CA VAL A 228 -3.05 10.50 13.99
C VAL A 228 -3.77 9.24 13.51
N MET A 229 -3.44 8.74 12.34
CA MET A 229 -4.20 7.66 11.72
C MET A 229 -4.23 6.39 12.59
N ASP A 230 -3.09 5.95 13.11
CA ASP A 230 -3.00 4.76 13.98
C ASP A 230 -3.83 4.95 15.25
N GLU A 231 -3.77 6.14 15.88
CA GLU A 231 -4.54 6.50 17.07
C GLU A 231 -6.04 6.50 16.76
N PHE A 232 -6.46 7.20 15.71
CA PHE A 232 -7.87 7.32 15.34
C PHE A 232 -8.48 5.99 14.94
N LEU A 233 -7.73 5.16 14.19
CA LEU A 233 -8.14 3.81 13.84
C LEU A 233 -8.25 2.90 15.07
N HIS A 234 -7.43 3.13 16.10
CA HIS A 234 -7.53 2.41 17.36
C HIS A 234 -8.76 2.84 18.15
N ASP A 235 -9.02 4.14 18.29
CA ASP A 235 -10.00 4.70 19.22
C ASP A 235 -11.45 4.71 18.71
N CYS A 236 -11.66 4.55 17.40
CA CYS A 236 -12.99 4.55 16.80
C CYS A 236 -13.71 3.20 16.89
N ASP A 237 -15.02 3.21 16.71
CA ASP A 237 -15.87 2.02 16.61
C ASP A 237 -16.16 1.66 15.15
N PHE A 238 -16.18 2.66 14.27
CA PHE A 238 -16.35 2.51 12.81
C PHE A 238 -15.59 3.60 12.06
N ILE A 239 -15.36 3.38 10.78
CA ILE A 239 -14.50 4.24 9.96
C ILE A 239 -15.23 4.65 8.69
N VAL A 240 -15.15 5.94 8.36
CA VAL A 240 -15.52 6.48 7.05
C VAL A 240 -14.25 6.94 6.35
N CYS A 241 -14.03 6.51 5.12
CA CYS A 241 -12.84 6.87 4.38
C CYS A 241 -13.20 7.27 2.94
N THR A 242 -12.60 8.33 2.43
CA THR A 242 -12.82 8.75 1.04
C THR A 242 -12.16 7.78 0.06
N GLN A 243 -12.83 7.46 -1.06
CA GLN A 243 -12.41 6.42 -2.01
C GLN A 243 -11.14 6.75 -2.79
N ASP A 244 -10.75 8.01 -2.87
CA ASP A 244 -9.52 8.45 -3.53
C ASP A 244 -8.24 7.90 -2.91
N SER A 245 -8.31 7.39 -1.69
CA SER A 245 -7.15 6.88 -0.95
C SER A 245 -7.25 5.38 -0.65
N LEU A 246 -6.90 4.56 -1.64
CA LEU A 246 -6.91 3.09 -1.50
C LEU A 246 -5.99 2.59 -0.37
N SER A 247 -4.92 3.33 -0.05
CA SER A 247 -4.04 2.97 1.07
C SER A 247 -4.69 3.19 2.43
N MET A 248 -5.41 4.32 2.62
CA MET A 248 -6.14 4.58 3.86
C MET A 248 -7.30 3.58 4.02
N LEU A 249 -8.02 3.28 2.92
CA LEU A 249 -9.05 2.23 2.93
C LEU A 249 -8.47 0.88 3.33
N ALA A 250 -7.31 0.50 2.77
CA ALA A 250 -6.64 -0.75 3.14
C ALA A 250 -6.32 -0.78 4.64
N GLU A 251 -5.69 0.26 5.17
CA GLU A 251 -5.37 0.37 6.58
C GLU A 251 -6.62 0.31 7.46
N ALA A 252 -7.70 1.01 7.07
CA ALA A 252 -8.99 0.96 7.75
C ALA A 252 -9.57 -0.47 7.77
N MET A 253 -9.63 -1.16 6.64
CA MET A 253 -10.19 -2.52 6.52
C MET A 253 -9.41 -3.57 7.34
N TYR A 254 -8.11 -3.38 7.53
CA TYR A 254 -7.31 -4.27 8.38
C TYR A 254 -7.66 -4.17 9.87
N THR A 255 -8.33 -3.11 10.30
CA THR A 255 -8.77 -2.96 11.71
C THR A 255 -9.83 -4.00 12.10
N GLY A 256 -10.50 -4.62 11.14
CA GLY A 256 -11.67 -5.48 11.38
C GLY A 256 -12.92 -4.75 11.84
N LYS A 257 -12.88 -3.42 11.91
CA LYS A 257 -14.02 -2.56 12.24
C LYS A 257 -14.86 -2.31 11.00
N PRO A 258 -16.15 -1.94 11.12
CA PRO A 258 -16.97 -1.52 9.99
C PRO A 258 -16.34 -0.35 9.25
N VAL A 259 -16.14 -0.49 7.95
CA VAL A 259 -15.55 0.55 7.08
C VAL A 259 -16.56 0.96 6.02
N TYR A 260 -16.78 2.26 5.92
CA TYR A 260 -17.66 2.88 4.93
C TYR A 260 -16.85 3.76 3.99
N SER A 261 -17.05 3.60 2.70
CA SER A 261 -16.42 4.46 1.72
C SER A 261 -17.32 5.63 1.34
N PHE A 262 -16.72 6.78 1.12
CA PHE A 262 -17.33 7.96 0.56
C PHE A 262 -16.68 8.31 -0.79
N ALA A 263 -17.47 8.23 -1.87
CA ALA A 263 -17.05 8.64 -3.20
C ALA A 263 -17.62 10.01 -3.56
N PRO A 264 -16.85 10.95 -4.14
CA PRO A 264 -17.42 12.15 -4.73
C PRO A 264 -18.20 11.80 -6.00
N LYS A 265 -19.11 12.68 -6.43
CA LYS A 265 -19.87 12.51 -7.67
C LYS A 265 -18.99 12.37 -8.90
N HIS A 266 -17.84 13.05 -8.90
CA HIS A 266 -16.86 13.01 -9.98
C HIS A 266 -15.68 12.11 -9.60
N CYS A 267 -15.84 10.81 -9.82
CA CYS A 267 -14.79 9.83 -9.54
C CYS A 267 -14.63 8.87 -10.75
N GLN A 268 -13.53 9.02 -11.48
CA GLN A 268 -13.17 8.19 -12.64
C GLN A 268 -11.89 7.42 -12.32
N MET A 269 -12.02 6.39 -11.51
CA MET A 269 -10.92 5.51 -11.16
C MET A 269 -10.42 4.71 -12.36
N THR A 270 -9.18 4.22 -12.28
CA THR A 270 -8.70 3.21 -13.22
C THR A 270 -9.52 1.92 -13.07
N GLU A 271 -9.59 1.11 -14.13
CA GLU A 271 -10.30 -0.19 -14.08
C GLU A 271 -9.83 -1.07 -12.92
N ASN A 272 -8.51 -1.08 -12.63
CA ASN A 272 -7.95 -1.86 -11.53
C ASN A 272 -8.37 -1.32 -10.16
N ASP A 273 -8.40 0.00 -9.98
CA ASP A 273 -8.79 0.60 -8.70
C ASP A 273 -10.29 0.39 -8.46
N ALA A 274 -11.11 0.56 -9.49
CA ALA A 274 -12.54 0.29 -9.42
C ALA A 274 -12.83 -1.21 -9.13
N ALA A 275 -12.11 -2.13 -9.78
CA ALA A 275 -12.22 -3.56 -9.52
C ALA A 275 -11.79 -3.93 -8.09
N ALA A 276 -10.77 -3.26 -7.55
CA ALA A 276 -10.36 -3.45 -6.15
C ALA A 276 -11.47 -3.03 -5.17
N ILE A 277 -12.04 -1.84 -5.35
CA ILE A 277 -13.16 -1.35 -4.53
C ILE A 277 -14.36 -2.30 -4.62
N ALA A 278 -14.75 -2.70 -5.82
CA ALA A 278 -15.85 -3.65 -6.01
C ALA A 278 -15.59 -4.99 -5.28
N GLY A 279 -14.37 -5.51 -5.38
CA GLY A 279 -13.96 -6.73 -4.68
C GLY A 279 -13.99 -6.59 -3.16
N TYR A 280 -13.64 -5.42 -2.61
CA TYR A 280 -13.74 -5.17 -1.17
C TYR A 280 -15.20 -5.13 -0.70
N ILE A 281 -16.10 -4.56 -1.50
CA ILE A 281 -17.54 -4.52 -1.20
C ILE A 281 -18.13 -5.94 -1.28
N GLU A 282 -17.85 -6.67 -2.35
CA GLU A 282 -18.32 -8.05 -2.55
C GLU A 282 -17.90 -8.98 -1.42
N GLN A 283 -16.68 -8.83 -0.93
CA GLN A 283 -16.14 -9.62 0.18
C GLN A 283 -16.57 -9.13 1.58
N GLY A 284 -17.35 -8.04 1.65
CA GLY A 284 -17.86 -7.48 2.89
C GLY A 284 -16.82 -6.73 3.74
N PHE A 285 -15.66 -6.38 3.18
CA PHE A 285 -14.66 -5.54 3.86
C PHE A 285 -15.06 -4.05 3.87
N LEU A 286 -15.83 -3.62 2.88
CA LEU A 286 -16.19 -2.23 2.64
C LEU A 286 -17.69 -2.13 2.36
N LYS A 287 -18.32 -1.10 2.90
CA LYS A 287 -19.67 -0.67 2.54
C LYS A 287 -19.61 0.77 1.99
N THR A 288 -20.66 1.24 1.32
CA THR A 288 -20.75 2.65 0.98
C THR A 288 -21.55 3.41 2.05
N ILE A 289 -21.35 4.71 2.18
CA ILE A 289 -22.16 5.50 3.13
C ILE A 289 -23.63 5.52 2.75
N GLU A 290 -23.96 5.34 1.48
CA GLU A 290 -25.32 5.27 0.96
C GLU A 290 -26.04 4.00 1.47
N ASP A 291 -25.32 2.92 1.67
CA ASP A 291 -25.86 1.66 2.20
C ASP A 291 -26.01 1.69 3.74
N ALA A 292 -25.47 2.71 4.40
CA ALA A 292 -25.43 2.84 5.84
C ALA A 292 -26.61 3.68 6.38
N GLN A 293 -27.82 3.11 6.41
CA GLN A 293 -28.94 3.71 7.16
C GLN A 293 -28.79 3.54 8.69
N GLN A 294 -28.09 2.51 9.10
CA GLN A 294 -27.67 2.26 10.49
C GLN A 294 -26.26 1.68 10.48
N ILE A 295 -25.42 2.13 11.40
CA ILE A 295 -24.08 1.59 11.54
C ILE A 295 -24.18 0.27 12.31
N ALA A 296 -23.95 -0.84 11.61
CA ALA A 296 -23.82 -2.13 12.24
C ALA A 296 -22.46 -2.22 12.95
N ILE A 297 -22.46 -2.27 14.28
CA ILE A 297 -21.23 -2.46 15.07
C ILE A 297 -21.01 -3.95 15.27
N GLU A 298 -20.77 -4.65 14.18
CA GLU A 298 -20.29 -6.02 14.24
C GLU A 298 -18.78 -5.99 14.06
N HIS A 299 -18.05 -6.23 15.14
CA HIS A 299 -16.62 -6.48 15.07
C HIS A 299 -16.39 -7.90 14.56
N GLU A 300 -15.96 -8.05 13.33
CA GLU A 300 -15.41 -9.33 12.93
C GLU A 300 -14.00 -9.48 13.53
N PRO A 301 -13.73 -10.60 14.24
CA PRO A 301 -12.45 -10.78 14.88
C PRO A 301 -11.30 -10.80 13.86
N ASN A 302 -10.12 -10.35 14.30
CA ASN A 302 -8.84 -10.22 13.56
C ASN A 302 -8.33 -11.48 12.82
N SER A 303 -9.14 -12.53 12.67
CA SER A 303 -8.78 -13.75 11.94
C SER A 303 -8.45 -13.51 10.46
N ARG A 304 -8.96 -12.39 9.88
CA ARG A 304 -8.75 -12.07 8.46
C ARG A 304 -7.33 -11.60 8.17
N SER A 305 -6.74 -10.74 9.01
CA SER A 305 -5.36 -10.27 8.84
C SER A 305 -4.33 -11.39 9.02
N GLY A 306 -4.52 -12.25 10.02
CA GLY A 306 -3.67 -13.42 10.24
C GLY A 306 -3.65 -14.38 9.05
N ASN A 307 -4.78 -14.58 8.40
CA ASN A 307 -4.88 -15.40 7.19
C ASN A 307 -4.11 -14.78 6.02
N ILE A 308 -4.16 -13.46 5.85
CA ILE A 308 -3.43 -12.74 4.79
C ILE A 308 -1.92 -12.86 5.03
N TYR A 309 -1.45 -12.64 6.27
CA TYR A 309 -0.04 -12.76 6.61
C TYR A 309 0.50 -14.18 6.40
N ALA A 310 -0.25 -15.20 6.79
CA ALA A 310 0.11 -16.58 6.52
C ALA A 310 0.16 -16.90 5.02
N GLN A 311 -0.70 -16.30 4.21
CA GLN A 311 -0.70 -16.45 2.76
C GLN A 311 0.54 -15.78 2.14
N ILE A 312 0.90 -14.58 2.61
CA ILE A 312 2.09 -13.84 2.18
C ILE A 312 3.35 -14.65 2.51
N ASP A 313 3.49 -15.11 3.76
CA ASP A 313 4.68 -15.86 4.21
C ASP A 313 4.87 -17.16 3.41
N ARG A 314 3.80 -17.92 3.20
CA ARG A 314 3.85 -19.15 2.35
C ARG A 314 4.27 -18.86 0.91
N ALA A 315 3.74 -17.80 0.32
CA ALA A 315 4.06 -17.45 -1.07
C ALA A 315 5.53 -17.02 -1.23
N ILE A 316 6.07 -16.31 -0.26
CA ILE A 316 7.47 -15.90 -0.22
C ILE A 316 8.38 -17.11 0.00
N GLY A 317 8.05 -18.01 0.93
CA GLY A 317 8.79 -19.27 1.14
C GLY A 317 8.87 -20.09 -0.15
N ALA A 318 7.76 -20.23 -0.87
CA ALA A 318 7.75 -20.90 -2.17
C ALA A 318 8.60 -20.17 -3.24
N ALA A 319 8.72 -18.83 -3.19
CA ALA A 319 9.59 -18.08 -4.08
C ALA A 319 11.08 -18.32 -3.77
N GLN A 320 11.44 -18.38 -2.48
CA GLN A 320 12.78 -18.72 -2.02
C GLN A 320 13.19 -20.12 -2.47
N GLU A 321 12.36 -21.13 -2.22
CA GLU A 321 12.61 -22.51 -2.67
C GLU A 321 12.80 -22.61 -4.20
N ARG A 322 11.96 -21.93 -4.97
CA ARG A 322 12.12 -21.92 -6.45
C ARG A 322 13.46 -21.35 -6.86
N ARG A 323 13.91 -20.28 -6.19
CA ARG A 323 15.20 -19.64 -6.47
C ARG A 323 16.37 -20.56 -6.13
N GLU A 324 16.33 -21.21 -4.98
CA GLU A 324 17.33 -22.17 -4.55
C GLU A 324 17.43 -23.35 -5.53
N ARG A 325 16.30 -23.93 -5.93
CA ARG A 325 16.29 -25.02 -6.95
C ARG A 325 16.88 -24.57 -8.28
N ALA A 326 16.57 -23.35 -8.73
CA ALA A 326 17.14 -22.80 -9.95
C ALA A 326 18.67 -22.62 -9.86
N ASN A 327 19.20 -22.37 -8.67
CA ASN A 327 20.64 -22.22 -8.43
C ASN A 327 21.38 -23.58 -8.35
N THR A 328 20.70 -24.61 -7.86
CA THR A 328 21.28 -25.96 -7.72
C THR A 328 21.22 -26.75 -9.04
N ASP A 329 20.36 -26.38 -9.98
CA ASP A 329 20.28 -27.04 -11.29
C ASP A 329 21.51 -26.71 -12.16
N PRO A 330 22.35 -27.71 -12.53
CA PRO A 330 23.54 -27.52 -13.37
C PRO A 330 23.22 -26.95 -14.77
N LYS A 331 21.98 -27.12 -15.24
CA LYS A 331 21.50 -26.63 -16.54
C LYS A 331 20.91 -25.22 -16.45
N SER A 332 20.83 -24.65 -15.24
CA SER A 332 20.18 -23.37 -15.04
C SER A 332 20.96 -22.22 -15.66
N TRP A 333 20.26 -21.37 -16.37
CA TRP A 333 20.80 -20.13 -16.95
C TRP A 333 21.42 -19.20 -15.89
N GLY A 334 21.07 -19.35 -14.61
CA GLY A 334 21.64 -18.61 -13.50
C GLY A 334 23.15 -18.77 -13.39
N LYS A 335 23.67 -20.01 -13.47
CA LYS A 335 25.11 -20.26 -13.45
C LYS A 335 25.85 -19.72 -14.69
N LYS A 336 25.20 -19.71 -15.86
CA LYS A 336 25.77 -19.07 -17.06
C LYS A 336 25.82 -17.55 -16.89
N LEU A 337 24.81 -16.94 -16.28
CA LEU A 337 24.74 -15.49 -16.08
C LEU A 337 25.75 -15.05 -15.01
N GLN A 338 25.93 -15.82 -13.94
CA GLN A 338 26.90 -15.55 -12.89
C GLN A 338 28.33 -15.60 -13.44
N ARG A 339 28.67 -16.58 -14.27
CA ARG A 339 29.96 -16.64 -14.98
C ARG A 339 30.17 -15.45 -15.91
N LEU A 340 29.12 -14.94 -16.56
CA LEU A 340 29.18 -13.75 -17.40
C LEU A 340 29.35 -12.45 -16.56
N ILE A 341 28.83 -12.41 -15.34
CA ILE A 341 28.98 -11.29 -14.40
C ILE A 341 30.39 -11.32 -13.80
N GLU A 342 30.88 -12.49 -13.41
CA GLU A 342 32.23 -12.70 -12.84
C GLU A 342 33.34 -12.48 -13.88
N ALA A 343 33.06 -12.73 -15.15
CA ALA A 343 34.01 -12.48 -16.26
C ALA A 343 34.16 -11.01 -16.66
N VAL A 344 33.38 -10.11 -16.06
CA VAL A 344 33.50 -8.66 -16.29
C VAL A 344 34.53 -8.10 -15.29
N PRO A 345 35.63 -7.47 -15.75
CA PRO A 345 36.65 -6.93 -14.86
C PRO A 345 36.06 -5.98 -13.82
N GLN A 346 36.44 -6.11 -12.56
CA GLN A 346 36.08 -5.25 -11.43
C GLN A 346 36.65 -3.82 -11.54
N SER A 347 37.17 -3.44 -12.68
CA SER A 347 37.92 -2.19 -12.92
C SER A 347 37.04 -0.95 -13.18
N ILE A 348 35.77 -0.94 -12.78
CA ILE A 348 35.06 0.32 -12.63
C ILE A 348 34.94 0.57 -11.11
N GLY A 349 36.01 1.14 -10.56
CA GLY A 349 36.10 1.55 -9.18
C GLY A 349 34.97 2.54 -8.85
N LEU A 350 34.17 2.16 -7.89
CA LEU A 350 33.53 3.09 -6.98
C LEU A 350 34.60 3.39 -5.92
N GLU A 351 35.57 4.22 -6.26
CA GLU A 351 36.39 4.88 -5.25
C GLU A 351 35.49 5.81 -4.43
N LYS A 352 35.75 5.77 -3.15
CA LYS A 352 35.10 6.31 -1.96
C LYS A 352 34.40 7.66 -2.09
#